data_d683c2f9cc14170ef56492ab32977c9f
#
_entry.id   d683c2f9cc14170ef56492ab32977c9f
#
_cell.length_a   1.000
_cell.length_b   1.000
_cell.length_c   1.000
_cell.angle_alpha   90.00
_cell.angle_beta   90.00
_cell.angle_gamma   90.00
#
_symmetry.space_group_name_H-M   'P 1'
#
loop_
_entity.id
_entity.type
_entity.pdbx_description
1 polymer ?
#
loop_
_entity_poly.entity_id
_entity_poly.type
_entity_poly.pdbx_seq_one_letter_code
_entity_poly.pdbx_strand_id
1 'polypeptide(L)'
;MTPRSRSLAEIHLAVFLFGFPGLFGKWLVLPAVLIVFGRVLFASLALAGVMRLRGTPFRVRPPRDLALLGLCGLVLALHWTMFFRSVQVSSVAVGLLAYSSFPVFTAFLEPLLAREKWDPGSLVYALLCVLGIALIVPGFDLSDAVVRGVLWGLGAGLTFAFLSVLNRSLAGRHSSLTVAFYQDLLAALVLVPAVLRTGLPRSGRDWALIAVLGVFCTAAAHTLFINGMKKVGARTASILSSLEPVYGILLALVFLKESPSLRTVSGGAVVLAAALAATVRARRAR
;
A
#
# COMPACT_ATOMS: atom_id res chain seq x y z
N MET A 1 -15.71 22.45 -13.83
CA MET A 1 -15.42 21.80 -12.52
C MET A 1 -14.72 22.82 -11.62
N THR A 2 -15.13 22.94 -10.36
CA THR A 2 -14.39 23.76 -9.40
C THR A 2 -13.02 23.12 -9.09
N PRO A 3 -12.02 23.90 -8.63
CA PRO A 3 -10.71 23.33 -8.26
C PRO A 3 -10.81 22.21 -7.20
N ARG A 4 -11.79 22.31 -6.30
CA ARG A 4 -12.04 21.30 -5.27
C ARG A 4 -12.66 20.02 -5.86
N SER A 5 -13.63 20.14 -6.78
CA SER A 5 -14.23 18.96 -7.44
C SER A 5 -13.24 18.20 -8.32
N ARG A 6 -12.32 18.91 -8.99
CA ARG A 6 -11.22 18.30 -9.73
C ARG A 6 -10.30 17.49 -8.80
N SER A 7 -9.92 18.06 -7.66
CA SER A 7 -9.04 17.38 -6.70
C SER A 7 -9.71 16.16 -6.05
N LEU A 8 -11.01 16.20 -5.81
CA LEU A 8 -11.76 15.01 -5.39
C LEU A 8 -11.75 13.92 -6.46
N ALA A 9 -11.97 14.28 -7.73
CA ALA A 9 -11.91 13.34 -8.85
C ALA A 9 -10.50 12.73 -9.01
N GLU A 10 -9.44 13.52 -8.84
CA GLU A 10 -8.03 13.03 -8.86
C GLU A 10 -7.80 11.98 -7.75
N ILE A 11 -8.30 12.22 -6.53
CA ILE A 11 -8.17 11.25 -5.43
C ILE A 11 -9.00 9.99 -5.69
N HIS A 12 -10.25 10.13 -6.13
CA HIS A 12 -11.08 8.96 -6.46
C HIS A 12 -10.44 8.10 -7.55
N LEU A 13 -9.90 8.73 -8.62
CA LEU A 13 -9.20 8.01 -9.67
C LEU A 13 -7.94 7.32 -9.13
N ALA A 14 -7.19 7.99 -8.27
CA ALA A 14 -6.00 7.40 -7.65
C ALA A 14 -6.36 6.17 -6.80
N VAL A 15 -7.38 6.29 -5.94
CA VAL A 15 -7.82 5.19 -5.05
C VAL A 15 -8.43 4.03 -5.86
N PHE A 16 -9.15 4.33 -6.93
CA PHE A 16 -9.60 3.33 -7.88
C PHE A 16 -8.42 2.57 -8.52
N LEU A 17 -7.37 3.30 -8.97
CA LEU A 17 -6.15 2.68 -9.50
C LEU A 17 -5.40 1.86 -8.44
N PHE A 18 -5.45 2.24 -7.16
CA PHE A 18 -4.91 1.45 -6.04
C PHE A 18 -5.67 0.14 -5.82
N GLY A 19 -6.91 0.02 -6.28
CA GLY A 19 -7.66 -1.24 -6.23
C GLY A 19 -7.14 -2.32 -7.20
N PHE A 20 -6.45 -1.95 -8.28
CA PHE A 20 -5.99 -2.91 -9.31
C PHE A 20 -4.83 -3.83 -8.91
N PRO A 21 -3.84 -3.43 -8.09
CA PRO A 21 -2.68 -4.28 -7.78
C PRO A 21 -3.03 -5.70 -7.36
N GLY A 22 -4.13 -5.89 -6.63
CA GLY A 22 -4.60 -7.23 -6.26
C GLY A 22 -4.88 -8.13 -7.47
N LEU A 23 -5.47 -7.59 -8.55
CA LEU A 23 -5.75 -8.32 -9.78
C LEU A 23 -4.45 -8.74 -10.48
N PHE A 24 -3.47 -7.85 -10.54
CA PHE A 24 -2.15 -8.16 -11.11
C PHE A 24 -1.46 -9.31 -10.35
N GLY A 25 -1.67 -9.41 -9.02
CA GLY A 25 -1.19 -10.52 -8.21
C GLY A 25 -1.75 -11.88 -8.63
N LYS A 26 -2.95 -11.91 -9.25
CA LYS A 26 -3.60 -13.10 -9.79
C LYS A 26 -3.32 -13.31 -11.29
N TRP A 27 -3.27 -12.24 -12.08
CA TRP A 27 -2.99 -12.33 -13.52
C TRP A 27 -1.55 -12.72 -13.85
N LEU A 28 -0.60 -12.32 -13.00
CA LEU A 28 0.82 -12.62 -13.16
C LEU A 28 1.17 -13.91 -12.43
N VAL A 29 1.41 -14.97 -13.17
CA VAL A 29 1.87 -16.27 -12.63
C VAL A 29 3.38 -16.19 -12.41
N LEU A 30 3.80 -15.23 -11.58
CA LEU A 30 5.19 -14.95 -11.26
C LEU A 30 5.38 -14.90 -9.74
N PRO A 31 6.57 -15.23 -9.22
CA PRO A 31 6.91 -14.97 -7.83
C PRO A 31 6.63 -13.51 -7.46
N ALA A 32 6.05 -13.28 -6.27
CA ALA A 32 5.70 -11.93 -5.80
C ALA A 32 6.89 -10.95 -5.93
N VAL A 33 8.11 -11.43 -5.65
CA VAL A 33 9.32 -10.61 -5.73
C VAL A 33 9.61 -10.07 -7.14
N LEU A 34 9.28 -10.82 -8.20
CA LEU A 34 9.44 -10.38 -9.59
C LEU A 34 8.38 -9.34 -9.96
N ILE A 35 7.14 -9.53 -9.50
CA ILE A 35 6.07 -8.56 -9.70
C ILE A 35 6.45 -7.22 -9.06
N VAL A 36 6.94 -7.28 -7.81
CA VAL A 36 7.34 -6.08 -7.06
C VAL A 36 8.55 -5.41 -7.72
N PHE A 37 9.59 -6.17 -8.07
CA PHE A 37 10.77 -5.63 -8.74
C PHE A 37 10.39 -4.85 -10.01
N GLY A 38 9.66 -5.49 -10.92
CA GLY A 38 9.28 -4.85 -12.18
C GLY A 38 8.35 -3.64 -11.95
N ARG A 39 7.38 -3.75 -11.01
CA ARG A 39 6.50 -2.65 -10.65
C ARG A 39 7.26 -1.41 -10.19
N VAL A 40 8.17 -1.56 -9.20
CA VAL A 40 8.92 -0.41 -8.66
C VAL A 40 9.97 0.10 -9.64
N LEU A 41 10.53 -0.76 -10.50
CA LEU A 41 11.41 -0.36 -11.58
C LEU A 41 10.69 0.57 -12.58
N PHE A 42 9.55 0.14 -13.12
CA PHE A 42 8.77 0.98 -14.06
C PHE A 42 8.21 2.23 -13.39
N ALA A 43 7.82 2.16 -12.11
CA ALA A 43 7.39 3.33 -11.35
C ALA A 43 8.54 4.33 -11.18
N SER A 44 9.73 3.89 -10.80
CA SER A 44 10.89 4.78 -10.65
C SER A 44 11.30 5.43 -11.97
N LEU A 45 11.27 4.68 -13.08
CA LEU A 45 11.55 5.24 -14.41
C LEU A 45 10.52 6.31 -14.82
N ALA A 46 9.23 6.04 -14.60
CA ALA A 46 8.16 7.00 -14.88
C ALA A 46 8.28 8.27 -14.00
N LEU A 47 8.55 8.08 -12.70
CA LEU A 47 8.76 9.20 -11.78
C LEU A 47 10.01 10.02 -12.13
N ALA A 48 11.09 9.38 -12.56
CA ALA A 48 12.28 10.08 -13.05
C ALA A 48 11.94 10.97 -14.26
N GLY A 49 11.15 10.47 -15.20
CA GLY A 49 10.64 11.24 -16.33
C GLY A 49 9.82 12.45 -15.88
N VAL A 50 8.87 12.25 -14.95
CA VAL A 50 8.05 13.34 -14.38
C VAL A 50 8.91 14.37 -13.64
N MET A 51 9.91 13.92 -12.86
CA MET A 51 10.83 14.82 -12.16
C MET A 51 11.61 15.67 -13.13
N ARG A 52 12.14 15.11 -14.22
CA ARG A 52 12.83 15.85 -15.27
C ARG A 52 11.93 16.90 -15.94
N LEU A 53 10.73 16.51 -16.33
CA LEU A 53 9.76 17.40 -16.99
C LEU A 53 9.33 18.56 -16.08
N ARG A 54 9.28 18.34 -14.75
CA ARG A 54 8.89 19.35 -13.75
C ARG A 54 10.07 20.12 -13.17
N GLY A 55 11.31 19.84 -13.57
CA GLY A 55 12.49 20.44 -12.98
C GLY A 55 12.69 20.11 -11.50
N THR A 56 12.10 18.98 -11.01
CA THR A 56 12.25 18.57 -9.61
C THR A 56 13.67 18.02 -9.39
N PRO A 57 14.42 18.53 -8.39
CA PRO A 57 15.80 18.11 -8.20
C PRO A 57 15.91 16.66 -7.73
N PHE A 58 16.83 15.91 -8.32
CA PHE A 58 17.20 14.54 -7.88
C PHE A 58 18.07 14.55 -6.61
N ARG A 59 18.66 15.69 -6.27
CA ARG A 59 19.62 15.77 -5.16
C ARG A 59 18.91 15.66 -3.81
N VAL A 60 19.31 14.68 -3.00
CA VAL A 60 18.87 14.50 -1.62
C VAL A 60 19.97 15.02 -0.67
N ARG A 61 19.60 15.88 0.25
CA ARG A 61 20.47 16.41 1.32
C ARG A 61 19.65 16.52 2.60
N PRO A 62 20.19 16.21 3.78
CA PRO A 62 21.54 15.69 4.06
C PRO A 62 21.69 14.19 3.71
N PRO A 63 22.91 13.62 3.70
CA PRO A 63 23.15 12.20 3.37
C PRO A 63 22.37 11.22 4.25
N ARG A 64 22.09 11.56 5.50
CA ARG A 64 21.24 10.76 6.41
C ARG A 64 19.83 10.50 5.84
N ASP A 65 19.31 11.44 5.05
CA ASP A 65 17.99 11.28 4.43
C ASP A 65 18.03 10.24 3.29
N LEU A 66 19.18 10.09 2.61
CA LEU A 66 19.35 9.01 1.64
C LEU A 66 19.37 7.63 2.32
N ALA A 67 20.03 7.51 3.48
CA ALA A 67 19.98 6.28 4.27
C ALA A 67 18.55 5.94 4.74
N LEU A 68 17.81 6.98 5.17
CA LEU A 68 16.41 6.81 5.55
C LEU A 68 15.52 6.41 4.35
N LEU A 69 15.74 6.97 3.18
CA LEU A 69 15.10 6.56 1.93
C LEU A 69 15.48 5.13 1.55
N GLY A 70 16.73 4.69 1.81
CA GLY A 70 17.16 3.30 1.66
C GLY A 70 16.36 2.35 2.54
N LEU A 71 16.18 2.70 3.81
CA LEU A 71 15.32 1.96 4.73
C LEU A 71 13.86 1.93 4.25
N CYS A 72 13.34 3.07 3.77
CA CYS A 72 12.00 3.13 3.19
C CYS A 72 11.88 2.22 1.96
N GLY A 73 12.88 2.17 1.08
CA GLY A 73 12.91 1.27 -0.08
C GLY A 73 12.91 -0.20 0.32
N LEU A 74 13.71 -0.58 1.33
CA LEU A 74 13.70 -1.94 1.87
C LEU A 74 12.32 -2.32 2.43
N VAL A 75 11.74 -1.44 3.26
CA VAL A 75 10.42 -1.67 3.87
C VAL A 75 9.33 -1.71 2.81
N LEU A 76 9.41 -0.88 1.77
CA LEU A 76 8.48 -0.90 0.63
C LEU A 76 8.56 -2.22 -0.13
N ALA A 77 9.77 -2.73 -0.39
CA ALA A 77 9.97 -4.02 -1.04
C ALA A 77 9.36 -5.18 -0.24
N LEU A 78 9.55 -5.18 1.09
CA LEU A 78 8.94 -6.15 2.00
C LEU A 78 7.41 -6.02 1.99
N HIS A 79 6.88 -4.80 2.13
CA HIS A 79 5.45 -4.51 2.12
C HIS A 79 4.76 -5.10 0.89
N TRP A 80 5.23 -4.73 -0.31
CA TRP A 80 4.62 -5.20 -1.55
C TRP A 80 4.80 -6.71 -1.76
N THR A 81 5.95 -7.27 -1.37
CA THR A 81 6.17 -8.72 -1.47
C THR A 81 5.17 -9.47 -0.57
N MET A 82 4.97 -9.01 0.66
CA MET A 82 3.99 -9.59 1.58
C MET A 82 2.55 -9.41 1.06
N PHE A 83 2.20 -8.24 0.52
CA PHE A 83 0.89 -7.99 -0.07
C PHE A 83 0.60 -8.92 -1.24
N PHE A 84 1.49 -8.98 -2.23
CA PHE A 84 1.29 -9.88 -3.37
C PHE A 84 1.27 -11.35 -2.94
N ARG A 85 2.11 -11.73 -1.98
CA ARG A 85 2.08 -13.08 -1.43
C ARG A 85 0.76 -13.41 -0.76
N SER A 86 0.19 -12.48 0.02
CA SER A 86 -1.14 -12.61 0.62
C SER A 86 -2.20 -12.89 -0.45
N VAL A 87 -2.24 -12.06 -1.49
CA VAL A 87 -3.18 -12.21 -2.61
C VAL A 87 -2.98 -13.55 -3.34
N GLN A 88 -1.74 -13.93 -3.61
CA GLN A 88 -1.42 -15.16 -4.36
C GLN A 88 -1.82 -16.43 -3.63
N VAL A 89 -1.61 -16.48 -2.31
CA VAL A 89 -1.91 -17.70 -1.52
C VAL A 89 -3.37 -17.77 -1.08
N SER A 90 -4.13 -16.69 -1.16
CA SER A 90 -5.55 -16.65 -0.77
C SER A 90 -6.42 -15.98 -1.85
N SER A 91 -7.00 -14.83 -1.56
CA SER A 91 -7.82 -14.04 -2.49
C SER A 91 -7.46 -12.56 -2.43
N VAL A 92 -7.89 -11.79 -3.44
CA VAL A 92 -7.75 -10.32 -3.45
C VAL A 92 -8.45 -9.72 -2.23
N ALA A 93 -9.64 -10.21 -1.89
CA ALA A 93 -10.39 -9.72 -0.74
C ALA A 93 -9.64 -9.93 0.57
N VAL A 94 -9.12 -11.15 0.83
CA VAL A 94 -8.35 -11.45 2.05
C VAL A 94 -7.11 -10.59 2.14
N GLY A 95 -6.36 -10.45 1.05
CA GLY A 95 -5.14 -9.63 1.01
C GLY A 95 -5.41 -8.17 1.34
N LEU A 96 -6.39 -7.55 0.68
CA LEU A 96 -6.75 -6.14 0.88
C LEU A 96 -7.32 -5.87 2.27
N LEU A 97 -8.21 -6.75 2.78
CA LEU A 97 -8.83 -6.56 4.07
C LEU A 97 -7.85 -6.75 5.22
N ALA A 98 -6.97 -7.76 5.16
CA ALA A 98 -5.93 -7.96 6.15
C ALA A 98 -4.90 -6.80 6.14
N TYR A 99 -4.48 -6.33 4.95
CA TYR A 99 -3.63 -5.16 4.81
C TYR A 99 -4.27 -3.89 5.39
N SER A 100 -5.59 -3.74 5.29
CA SER A 100 -6.33 -2.58 5.81
C SER A 100 -6.25 -2.41 7.33
N SER A 101 -5.62 -3.34 8.05
CA SER A 101 -5.25 -3.20 9.47
C SER A 101 -4.14 -2.16 9.72
N PHE A 102 -3.46 -1.66 8.68
CA PHE A 102 -2.30 -0.76 8.83
C PHE A 102 -2.55 0.50 9.68
N PRO A 103 -3.74 1.16 9.69
CA PRO A 103 -3.96 2.31 10.55
C PRO A 103 -3.94 1.96 12.04
N VAL A 104 -4.34 0.74 12.37
CA VAL A 104 -4.25 0.22 13.75
C VAL A 104 -2.79 0.06 14.15
N PHE A 105 -1.97 -0.58 13.31
CA PHE A 105 -0.52 -0.65 13.55
C PHE A 105 0.13 0.72 13.64
N THR A 106 -0.28 1.68 12.79
CA THR A 106 0.24 3.05 12.83
C THR A 106 -0.07 3.72 14.17
N ALA A 107 -1.27 3.51 14.73
CA ALA A 107 -1.66 4.08 16.01
C ALA A 107 -0.78 3.62 17.19
N PHE A 108 -0.11 2.46 17.05
CA PHE A 108 0.86 1.98 18.02
C PHE A 108 2.31 2.37 17.69
N LEU A 109 2.68 2.28 16.42
CA LEU A 109 4.05 2.55 15.99
C LEU A 109 4.42 4.04 16.04
N GLU A 110 3.47 4.92 15.74
CA GLU A 110 3.74 6.36 15.68
C GLU A 110 4.14 6.94 17.04
N PRO A 111 3.43 6.69 18.17
CA PRO A 111 3.86 7.14 19.50
C PRO A 111 5.22 6.56 19.90
N LEU A 112 5.47 5.28 19.57
CA LEU A 112 6.71 4.59 19.92
C LEU A 112 7.92 5.20 19.20
N LEU A 113 7.80 5.46 17.89
CA LEU A 113 8.89 5.94 17.06
C LEU A 113 9.07 7.46 17.12
N ALA A 114 7.97 8.21 17.25
CA ALA A 114 7.98 9.67 17.37
C ALA A 114 8.09 10.18 18.81
N ARG A 115 8.11 9.27 19.81
CA ARG A 115 8.13 9.60 21.24
C ARG A 115 6.95 10.49 21.66
N GLU A 116 5.79 10.26 21.07
CA GLU A 116 4.55 10.94 21.40
C GLU A 116 3.79 10.21 22.50
N LYS A 117 2.78 10.86 23.11
CA LYS A 117 1.93 10.23 24.13
C LYS A 117 1.03 9.17 23.51
N TRP A 118 0.89 8.05 24.22
CA TRP A 118 -0.02 6.96 23.84
C TRP A 118 -1.48 7.37 24.02
N ASP A 119 -2.32 7.01 23.04
CA ASP A 119 -3.77 7.11 23.17
C ASP A 119 -4.35 5.75 23.60
N PRO A 120 -4.85 5.60 24.84
CA PRO A 120 -5.46 4.35 25.31
C PRO A 120 -6.62 3.86 24.44
N GLY A 121 -7.32 4.78 23.75
CA GLY A 121 -8.39 4.43 22.82
C GLY A 121 -7.90 3.61 21.63
N SER A 122 -6.62 3.64 21.29
CA SER A 122 -6.03 2.79 20.24
C SER A 122 -6.19 1.31 20.53
N LEU A 123 -6.27 0.90 21.82
CA LEU A 123 -6.49 -0.49 22.21
C LEU A 123 -7.87 -0.99 21.75
N VAL A 124 -8.90 -0.16 21.82
CA VAL A 124 -10.26 -0.53 21.36
C VAL A 124 -10.24 -0.86 19.86
N TYR A 125 -9.56 -0.05 19.05
CA TYR A 125 -9.45 -0.31 17.60
C TYR A 125 -8.62 -1.55 17.29
N ALA A 126 -7.58 -1.82 18.09
CA ALA A 126 -6.80 -3.05 17.97
C ALA A 126 -7.66 -4.28 18.25
N LEU A 127 -8.44 -4.26 19.33
CA LEU A 127 -9.36 -5.36 19.68
C LEU A 127 -10.42 -5.57 18.61
N LEU A 128 -11.02 -4.50 18.08
CA LEU A 128 -11.96 -4.59 16.95
C LEU A 128 -11.29 -5.17 15.70
N CYS A 129 -10.06 -4.76 15.39
CA CYS A 129 -9.31 -5.30 14.26
C CYS A 129 -9.03 -6.80 14.45
N VAL A 130 -8.59 -7.22 15.64
CA VAL A 130 -8.38 -8.65 15.97
C VAL A 130 -9.69 -9.43 15.82
N LEU A 131 -10.81 -8.90 16.31
CA LEU A 131 -12.13 -9.53 16.14
C LEU A 131 -12.51 -9.66 14.67
N GLY A 132 -12.32 -8.61 13.86
CA GLY A 132 -12.58 -8.66 12.43
C GLY A 132 -11.71 -9.71 11.70
N ILE A 133 -10.43 -9.81 12.05
CA ILE A 133 -9.52 -10.83 11.51
C ILE A 133 -9.96 -12.24 11.95
N ALA A 134 -10.35 -12.43 13.21
CA ALA A 134 -10.85 -13.71 13.71
C ALA A 134 -12.15 -14.16 12.99
N LEU A 135 -12.99 -13.21 12.56
CA LEU A 135 -14.17 -13.51 11.73
C LEU A 135 -13.78 -13.93 10.31
N ILE A 136 -12.73 -13.36 9.70
CA ILE A 136 -12.24 -13.74 8.36
C ILE A 136 -11.68 -15.16 8.38
N VAL A 137 -10.92 -15.51 9.42
CA VAL A 137 -10.19 -16.77 9.53
C VAL A 137 -11.17 -17.91 9.88
N PRO A 138 -11.26 -18.98 9.06
CA PRO A 138 -12.19 -20.07 9.32
C PRO A 138 -11.80 -20.95 10.52
N GLY A 139 -10.51 -20.97 10.87
CA GLY A 139 -9.89 -21.71 11.97
C GLY A 139 -8.41 -21.40 12.04
N PHE A 140 -7.72 -21.83 13.10
CA PHE A 140 -6.26 -21.61 13.27
C PHE A 140 -5.45 -22.79 12.69
N ASP A 141 -5.56 -22.99 11.39
CA ASP A 141 -4.75 -23.98 10.67
C ASP A 141 -3.84 -23.31 9.65
N LEU A 142 -2.52 -23.41 9.85
CA LEU A 142 -1.50 -22.83 8.97
C LEU A 142 -1.47 -23.50 7.58
N SER A 143 -2.09 -24.65 7.39
CA SER A 143 -2.28 -25.27 6.08
C SER A 143 -3.37 -24.56 5.27
N ASP A 144 -4.29 -23.85 5.94
CA ASP A 144 -5.39 -23.11 5.29
C ASP A 144 -4.86 -21.87 4.53
N ALA A 145 -5.33 -21.72 3.30
CA ALA A 145 -4.93 -20.64 2.40
C ALA A 145 -5.35 -19.26 2.92
N VAL A 146 -6.53 -19.16 3.56
CA VAL A 146 -7.04 -17.90 4.13
C VAL A 146 -6.18 -17.47 5.30
N VAL A 147 -5.83 -18.42 6.19
CA VAL A 147 -4.96 -18.14 7.35
C VAL A 147 -3.60 -17.60 6.89
N ARG A 148 -2.95 -18.30 5.93
CA ARG A 148 -1.68 -17.83 5.35
C ARG A 148 -1.84 -16.46 4.69
N GLY A 149 -2.92 -16.26 3.94
CA GLY A 149 -3.23 -14.98 3.30
C GLY A 149 -3.36 -13.85 4.31
N VAL A 150 -4.09 -14.07 5.40
CA VAL A 150 -4.24 -13.09 6.48
C VAL A 150 -2.89 -12.77 7.14
N LEU A 151 -2.06 -13.77 7.45
CA LEU A 151 -0.74 -13.53 8.06
C LEU A 151 0.16 -12.68 7.17
N TRP A 152 0.23 -12.99 5.86
CA TRP A 152 0.96 -12.16 4.90
C TRP A 152 0.37 -10.75 4.76
N GLY A 153 -0.96 -10.62 4.77
CA GLY A 153 -1.66 -9.35 4.70
C GLY A 153 -1.44 -8.48 5.94
N LEU A 154 -1.44 -9.07 7.15
CA LEU A 154 -1.08 -8.37 8.38
C LEU A 154 0.37 -7.90 8.37
N GLY A 155 1.30 -8.74 7.87
CA GLY A 155 2.69 -8.34 7.67
C GLY A 155 2.82 -7.16 6.69
N ALA A 156 2.04 -7.16 5.61
CA ALA A 156 1.95 -6.02 4.69
C ALA A 156 1.40 -4.77 5.40
N GLY A 157 0.37 -4.90 6.23
CA GLY A 157 -0.18 -3.81 7.04
C GLY A 157 0.83 -3.23 8.02
N LEU A 158 1.55 -4.09 8.74
CA LEU A 158 2.59 -3.67 9.69
C LEU A 158 3.75 -2.93 9.00
N THR A 159 4.26 -3.48 7.91
CA THR A 159 5.36 -2.86 7.15
C THR A 159 4.94 -1.54 6.51
N PHE A 160 3.68 -1.41 6.04
CA PHE A 160 3.15 -0.15 5.54
C PHE A 160 2.96 0.89 6.64
N ALA A 161 2.53 0.48 7.83
CA ALA A 161 2.44 1.35 9.00
C ALA A 161 3.82 1.92 9.35
N PHE A 162 4.85 1.06 9.40
CA PHE A 162 6.23 1.48 9.63
C PHE A 162 6.72 2.44 8.56
N LEU A 163 6.49 2.12 7.27
CA LEU A 163 6.82 2.99 6.13
C LEU A 163 6.13 4.35 6.24
N SER A 164 4.87 4.38 6.67
CA SER A 164 4.09 5.62 6.83
C SER A 164 4.70 6.55 7.88
N VAL A 165 5.16 5.99 9.01
CA VAL A 165 5.85 6.76 10.06
C VAL A 165 7.20 7.29 9.57
N LEU A 166 8.00 6.48 8.85
CA LEU A 166 9.25 6.93 8.24
C LEU A 166 9.02 8.05 7.22
N ASN A 167 8.01 7.90 6.37
CA ASN A 167 7.65 8.90 5.36
C ASN A 167 7.25 10.24 5.97
N ARG A 168 6.58 10.24 7.12
CA ARG A 168 6.24 11.48 7.84
C ARG A 168 7.49 12.31 8.14
N SER A 169 8.60 11.68 8.50
CA SER A 169 9.86 12.38 8.80
C SER A 169 10.54 12.98 7.56
N LEU A 170 10.24 12.48 6.35
CA LEU A 170 10.77 12.95 5.08
C LEU A 170 9.89 13.98 4.40
N ALA A 171 8.56 13.95 4.63
CA ALA A 171 7.56 14.72 3.90
C ALA A 171 7.71 16.26 4.07
N GLY A 172 8.28 16.71 5.19
CA GLY A 172 8.56 18.13 5.43
C GLY A 172 9.87 18.63 4.81
N ARG A 173 10.74 17.71 4.34
CA ARG A 173 12.11 18.03 3.89
C ARG A 173 12.30 17.81 2.39
N HIS A 174 11.53 16.93 1.79
CA HIS A 174 11.67 16.57 0.38
C HIS A 174 10.31 16.60 -0.33
N SER A 175 10.34 16.80 -1.66
CA SER A 175 9.13 16.67 -2.46
C SER A 175 8.62 15.25 -2.44
N SER A 176 7.31 15.06 -2.47
CA SER A 176 6.70 13.72 -2.52
C SER A 176 7.14 12.91 -3.75
N LEU A 177 7.43 13.59 -4.88
CA LEU A 177 7.99 12.94 -6.06
C LEU A 177 9.39 12.40 -5.80
N THR A 178 10.25 13.17 -5.12
CA THR A 178 11.61 12.75 -4.76
C THR A 178 11.55 11.55 -3.81
N VAL A 179 10.70 11.60 -2.80
CA VAL A 179 10.53 10.50 -1.84
C VAL A 179 10.05 9.23 -2.55
N ALA A 180 8.99 9.32 -3.37
CA ALA A 180 8.46 8.18 -4.11
C ALA A 180 9.49 7.59 -5.09
N PHE A 181 10.18 8.44 -5.86
CA PHE A 181 11.23 8.02 -6.79
C PHE A 181 12.32 7.19 -6.09
N TYR A 182 12.87 7.71 -5.00
CA TYR A 182 13.94 7.03 -4.29
C TYR A 182 13.48 5.76 -3.60
N GLN A 183 12.28 5.74 -3.04
CA GLN A 183 11.70 4.53 -2.45
C GLN A 183 11.54 3.42 -3.48
N ASP A 184 10.97 3.72 -4.64
CA ASP A 184 10.79 2.74 -5.71
C ASP A 184 12.14 2.29 -6.29
N LEU A 185 13.06 3.23 -6.55
CA LEU A 185 14.40 2.91 -7.06
C LEU A 185 15.18 2.02 -6.09
N LEU A 186 15.21 2.38 -4.79
CA LEU A 186 15.96 1.63 -3.79
C LEU A 186 15.29 0.29 -3.48
N ALA A 187 13.96 0.21 -3.54
CA ALA A 187 13.24 -1.08 -3.49
C ALA A 187 13.63 -1.99 -4.67
N ALA A 188 13.73 -1.44 -5.89
CA ALA A 188 14.19 -2.20 -7.04
C ALA A 188 15.62 -2.74 -6.82
N LEU A 189 16.54 -1.90 -6.35
CA LEU A 189 17.91 -2.30 -6.08
C LEU A 189 18.03 -3.38 -5.01
N VAL A 190 17.26 -3.27 -3.92
CA VAL A 190 17.20 -4.30 -2.85
C VAL A 190 16.70 -5.64 -3.38
N LEU A 191 15.83 -5.65 -4.38
CA LEU A 191 15.26 -6.89 -4.94
C LEU A 191 16.15 -7.54 -6.00
N VAL A 192 17.19 -6.86 -6.52
CA VAL A 192 18.10 -7.41 -7.54
C VAL A 192 18.65 -8.78 -7.18
N PRO A 193 19.19 -9.05 -5.95
CA PRO A 193 19.71 -10.36 -5.61
C PRO A 193 18.67 -11.48 -5.71
N ALA A 194 17.42 -11.20 -5.36
CA ALA A 194 16.33 -12.16 -5.47
C ALA A 194 15.96 -12.41 -6.95
N VAL A 195 15.94 -11.35 -7.77
CA VAL A 195 15.70 -11.46 -9.22
C VAL A 195 16.79 -12.28 -9.92
N LEU A 196 18.05 -12.08 -9.55
CA LEU A 196 19.17 -12.87 -10.11
C LEU A 196 19.04 -14.37 -9.81
N ARG A 197 18.44 -14.74 -8.68
CA ARG A 197 18.18 -16.14 -8.31
C ARG A 197 16.93 -16.72 -8.98
N THR A 198 15.90 -15.94 -9.18
CA THR A 198 14.62 -16.40 -9.75
C THR A 198 14.57 -16.30 -11.27
N GLY A 199 15.43 -15.48 -11.87
CA GLY A 199 15.40 -15.10 -13.29
C GLY A 199 14.36 -14.04 -13.60
N LEU A 200 14.44 -13.46 -14.78
CA LEU A 200 13.50 -12.46 -15.27
C LEU A 200 12.25 -13.10 -15.92
N PRO A 201 11.12 -12.41 -15.96
CA PRO A 201 9.96 -12.86 -16.73
C PRO A 201 10.33 -13.08 -18.19
N ARG A 202 9.89 -14.22 -18.75
CA ARG A 202 10.19 -14.59 -20.15
C ARG A 202 9.14 -14.11 -21.13
N SER A 203 7.95 -13.80 -20.64
CA SER A 203 6.81 -13.39 -21.48
C SER A 203 6.76 -11.88 -21.67
N GLY A 204 6.60 -11.41 -22.91
CA GLY A 204 6.35 -10.00 -23.21
C GLY A 204 5.02 -9.51 -22.61
N ARG A 205 4.01 -10.39 -22.47
CA ARG A 205 2.76 -10.09 -21.79
C ARG A 205 2.98 -9.75 -20.33
N ASP A 206 3.82 -10.51 -19.61
CA ASP A 206 4.12 -10.26 -18.20
C ASP A 206 4.81 -8.90 -18.02
N TRP A 207 5.76 -8.57 -18.89
CA TRP A 207 6.41 -7.26 -18.90
C TRP A 207 5.43 -6.12 -19.16
N ALA A 208 4.50 -6.28 -20.09
CA ALA A 208 3.46 -5.29 -20.37
C ALA A 208 2.55 -5.08 -19.16
N LEU A 209 2.10 -6.16 -18.52
CA LEU A 209 1.27 -6.07 -17.31
C LEU A 209 2.03 -5.42 -16.14
N ILE A 210 3.29 -5.78 -15.93
CA ILE A 210 4.14 -5.17 -14.89
C ILE A 210 4.38 -3.67 -15.18
N ALA A 211 4.57 -3.29 -16.45
CA ALA A 211 4.73 -1.89 -16.84
C ALA A 211 3.45 -1.09 -16.57
N VAL A 212 2.28 -1.64 -16.91
CA VAL A 212 0.98 -1.03 -16.58
C VAL A 212 0.83 -0.86 -15.07
N LEU A 213 1.14 -1.89 -14.29
CA LEU A 213 1.09 -1.85 -12.82
C LEU A 213 2.03 -0.76 -12.26
N GLY A 214 3.26 -0.67 -12.75
CA GLY A 214 4.26 0.31 -12.30
C GLY A 214 3.90 1.73 -12.71
N VAL A 215 3.55 1.96 -13.96
CA VAL A 215 3.30 3.31 -14.48
C VAL A 215 1.95 3.85 -14.00
N PHE A 216 0.87 3.10 -14.16
CA PHE A 216 -0.48 3.61 -13.89
C PHE A 216 -0.90 3.38 -12.44
N CYS A 217 -0.78 2.16 -11.92
CA CYS A 217 -1.25 1.83 -10.57
C CYS A 217 -0.24 2.21 -9.47
N THR A 218 0.95 2.72 -9.84
CA THR A 218 1.94 3.20 -8.89
C THR A 218 2.28 4.67 -9.17
N ALA A 219 3.07 4.97 -10.20
CA ALA A 219 3.56 6.34 -10.44
C ALA A 219 2.43 7.36 -10.69
N ALA A 220 1.49 7.05 -11.59
CA ALA A 220 0.38 7.95 -11.91
C ALA A 220 -0.61 8.06 -10.74
N ALA A 221 -0.99 6.94 -10.11
CA ALA A 221 -1.91 6.93 -8.99
C ALA A 221 -1.36 7.72 -7.80
N HIS A 222 -0.09 7.52 -7.40
CA HIS A 222 0.55 8.31 -6.34
C HIS A 222 0.61 9.80 -6.70
N THR A 223 0.94 10.14 -7.94
CA THR A 223 1.00 11.55 -8.39
C THR A 223 -0.38 12.21 -8.31
N LEU A 224 -1.43 11.55 -8.77
CA LEU A 224 -2.82 12.04 -8.68
C LEU A 224 -3.25 12.20 -7.22
N PHE A 225 -2.95 11.23 -6.37
CA PHE A 225 -3.28 11.26 -4.95
C PHE A 225 -2.65 12.44 -4.23
N ILE A 226 -1.35 12.67 -4.44
CA ILE A 226 -0.62 13.79 -3.86
C ILE A 226 -1.16 15.13 -4.36
N ASN A 227 -1.46 15.26 -5.66
CA ASN A 227 -2.02 16.48 -6.23
C ASN A 227 -3.41 16.78 -5.65
N GLY A 228 -4.26 15.78 -5.59
CA GLY A 228 -5.60 15.91 -5.01
C GLY A 228 -5.57 16.35 -3.55
N MET A 229 -4.66 15.79 -2.74
CA MET A 229 -4.51 16.15 -1.32
C MET A 229 -4.24 17.63 -1.08
N LYS A 230 -3.55 18.32 -2.00
CA LYS A 230 -3.19 19.74 -1.83
C LYS A 230 -4.41 20.66 -1.62
N LYS A 231 -5.57 20.30 -2.19
CA LYS A 231 -6.79 21.12 -2.15
C LYS A 231 -7.86 20.59 -1.18
N VAL A 232 -7.97 19.27 -1.03
CA VAL A 232 -9.01 18.68 -0.15
C VAL A 232 -8.48 18.30 1.23
N GLY A 233 -7.17 18.33 1.42
CA GLY A 233 -6.50 18.01 2.68
C GLY A 233 -6.34 16.52 2.94
N ALA A 234 -5.39 16.18 3.80
CA ALA A 234 -5.01 14.80 4.10
C ALA A 234 -6.14 13.99 4.76
N ARG A 235 -7.03 14.66 5.54
CA ARG A 235 -8.18 14.00 6.20
C ARG A 235 -9.14 13.40 5.16
N THR A 236 -9.58 14.19 4.20
CA THR A 236 -10.49 13.74 3.15
C THR A 236 -9.84 12.66 2.28
N ALA A 237 -8.57 12.84 1.90
CA ALA A 237 -7.83 11.85 1.14
C ALA A 237 -7.72 10.49 1.86
N SER A 238 -7.45 10.47 3.17
CA SER A 238 -7.38 9.22 3.96
C SER A 238 -8.73 8.51 4.09
N ILE A 239 -9.82 9.28 4.21
CA ILE A 239 -11.18 8.70 4.22
C ILE A 239 -11.48 8.06 2.86
N LEU A 240 -11.12 8.74 1.77
CA LEU A 240 -11.31 8.18 0.43
C LEU A 240 -10.40 6.96 0.17
N SER A 241 -9.19 6.93 0.73
CA SER A 241 -8.30 5.75 0.62
C SER A 241 -8.89 4.49 1.24
N SER A 242 -9.77 4.60 2.24
CA SER A 242 -10.46 3.42 2.79
C SER A 242 -11.45 2.76 1.81
N LEU A 243 -11.68 3.38 0.64
CA LEU A 243 -12.41 2.76 -0.47
C LEU A 243 -11.53 1.82 -1.34
N GLU A 244 -10.21 1.84 -1.16
CA GLU A 244 -9.30 0.96 -1.91
C GLU A 244 -9.70 -0.52 -1.84
N PRO A 245 -9.93 -1.13 -0.65
CA PRO A 245 -10.39 -2.51 -0.57
C PRO A 245 -11.74 -2.74 -1.23
N VAL A 246 -12.63 -1.76 -1.16
CA VAL A 246 -13.94 -1.85 -1.81
C VAL A 246 -13.78 -1.92 -3.32
N TYR A 247 -13.01 -1.00 -3.92
CA TYR A 247 -12.72 -1.04 -5.36
C TYR A 247 -12.00 -2.32 -5.76
N GLY A 248 -10.97 -2.74 -5.00
CA GLY A 248 -10.22 -3.96 -5.33
C GLY A 248 -11.07 -5.23 -5.27
N ILE A 249 -11.97 -5.36 -4.30
CA ILE A 249 -12.89 -6.50 -4.19
C ILE A 249 -13.91 -6.47 -5.33
N LEU A 250 -14.49 -5.31 -5.67
CA LEU A 250 -15.41 -5.18 -6.79
C LEU A 250 -14.73 -5.52 -8.13
N LEU A 251 -13.49 -5.04 -8.33
CA LEU A 251 -12.68 -5.37 -9.50
C LEU A 251 -12.39 -6.88 -9.55
N ALA A 252 -12.05 -7.51 -8.42
CA ALA A 252 -11.81 -8.96 -8.35
C ALA A 252 -13.07 -9.75 -8.66
N LEU A 253 -14.24 -9.32 -8.19
CA LEU A 253 -15.51 -9.92 -8.54
C LEU A 253 -15.79 -9.86 -10.05
N VAL A 254 -15.54 -8.71 -10.69
CA VAL A 254 -15.79 -8.51 -12.13
C VAL A 254 -14.78 -9.25 -13.00
N PHE A 255 -13.49 -9.07 -12.75
CA PHE A 255 -12.43 -9.54 -13.64
C PHE A 255 -11.91 -10.94 -13.32
N LEU A 256 -11.94 -11.36 -12.06
CA LEU A 256 -11.45 -12.67 -11.62
C LEU A 256 -12.57 -13.64 -11.25
N LYS A 257 -13.81 -13.14 -11.15
CA LYS A 257 -14.98 -13.90 -10.64
C LYS A 257 -14.77 -14.41 -9.20
N GLU A 258 -13.89 -13.74 -8.43
CA GLU A 258 -13.67 -14.03 -7.02
C GLU A 258 -14.83 -13.46 -6.19
N SER A 259 -15.66 -14.32 -5.60
CA SER A 259 -16.70 -13.93 -4.65
C SER A 259 -16.19 -14.15 -3.22
N PRO A 260 -16.03 -13.07 -2.41
CA PRO A 260 -15.63 -13.23 -1.03
C PRO A 260 -16.72 -13.96 -0.22
N SER A 261 -16.30 -14.82 0.71
CA SER A 261 -17.24 -15.48 1.61
C SER A 261 -17.95 -14.46 2.53
N LEU A 262 -19.13 -14.82 3.04
CA LEU A 262 -19.85 -13.98 4.00
C LEU A 262 -18.99 -13.64 5.23
N ARG A 263 -18.17 -14.60 5.70
CA ARG A 263 -17.18 -14.39 6.78
C ARG A 263 -16.17 -13.31 6.39
N THR A 264 -15.61 -13.39 5.18
CA THR A 264 -14.65 -12.40 4.67
C THR A 264 -15.27 -11.01 4.60
N VAL A 265 -16.51 -10.90 4.13
CA VAL A 265 -17.23 -9.62 4.04
C VAL A 265 -17.52 -9.05 5.42
N SER A 266 -18.07 -9.83 6.33
CA SER A 266 -18.44 -9.37 7.67
C SER A 266 -17.21 -9.01 8.51
N GLY A 267 -16.19 -9.87 8.54
CA GLY A 267 -14.95 -9.59 9.24
C GLY A 267 -14.19 -8.41 8.63
N GLY A 268 -14.18 -8.30 7.31
CA GLY A 268 -13.61 -7.17 6.59
C GLY A 268 -14.29 -5.84 6.90
N ALA A 269 -15.61 -5.82 7.02
CA ALA A 269 -16.36 -4.62 7.44
C ALA A 269 -15.94 -4.15 8.84
N VAL A 270 -15.71 -5.08 9.79
CA VAL A 270 -15.22 -4.77 11.13
C VAL A 270 -13.79 -4.21 11.08
N VAL A 271 -12.88 -4.83 10.29
CA VAL A 271 -11.49 -4.34 10.12
C VAL A 271 -11.49 -2.92 9.55
N LEU A 272 -12.27 -2.68 8.48
CA LEU A 272 -12.35 -1.36 7.84
C LEU A 272 -12.95 -0.31 8.79
N ALA A 273 -13.98 -0.65 9.56
CA ALA A 273 -14.55 0.25 10.56
C ALA A 273 -13.54 0.59 11.65
N ALA A 274 -12.79 -0.39 12.17
CA ALA A 274 -11.74 -0.18 13.16
C ALA A 274 -10.60 0.70 12.61
N ALA A 275 -10.15 0.44 11.38
CA ALA A 275 -9.10 1.21 10.71
C ALA A 275 -9.52 2.66 10.46
N LEU A 276 -10.76 2.88 10.00
CA LEU A 276 -11.31 4.21 9.78
C LEU A 276 -11.45 4.99 11.09
N ALA A 277 -11.99 4.34 12.15
CA ALA A 277 -12.14 4.94 13.46
C ALA A 277 -10.79 5.32 14.08
N ALA A 278 -9.77 4.44 14.00
CA ALA A 278 -8.41 4.73 14.43
C ALA A 278 -7.84 5.96 13.70
N THR A 279 -8.02 6.02 12.38
CA THR A 279 -7.57 7.15 11.53
C THR A 279 -8.23 8.48 11.92
N VAL A 280 -9.54 8.47 12.19
CA VAL A 280 -10.29 9.67 12.58
C VAL A 280 -9.89 10.15 13.98
N ARG A 281 -9.67 9.23 14.93
CA ARG A 281 -9.30 9.57 16.31
C ARG A 281 -7.87 10.12 16.39
N ALA A 282 -6.89 9.48 15.78
CA ALA A 282 -5.49 9.92 15.78
C ALA A 282 -5.31 11.40 15.34
N ARG A 283 -6.31 11.95 14.64
CA ARG A 283 -6.33 13.36 14.19
C ARG A 283 -7.03 14.33 15.14
N ARG A 284 -7.87 13.83 16.08
CA ARG A 284 -8.50 14.66 17.11
C ARG A 284 -7.56 14.89 18.29
N ALA A 285 -6.58 14.02 18.45
CA ALA A 285 -5.58 14.10 19.52
C ALA A 285 -4.40 15.05 19.20
N ARG A 286 -4.34 15.58 17.97
CA ARG A 286 -3.40 16.62 17.50
C ARG A 286 -4.10 17.94 17.32
#